data_9ef64b788c98ce34a014e7614cb049ab
#
_entry.id   9ef64b788c98ce34a014e7614cb049ab
#
_cell.length_a   1.000
_cell.length_b   1.000
_cell.length_c   1.000
_cell.angle_alpha   90.00
_cell.angle_beta   90.00
_cell.angle_gamma   90.00
#
_symmetry.space_group_name_H-M   'P 1'
#
loop_
_entity.id
_entity.type
_entity.pdbx_description
1 polymer ?
#
loop_
_entity_poly.entity_id
_entity_poly.type
_entity_poly.pdbx_seq_one_letter_code
_entity_poly.pdbx_strand_id
1 'polypeptide(L)'
;MSLAGIVGFITLMLNYIFLRPNAYPMRWMSPGLVFLVLISIYPILFTVYIAFTNYGTGHLLPKPQSIEVLEKRTFLPESGNLLNYYAYRNVDTGDLGLWLVPQDGSQGFFGTGNGEQFTLEELGGGALDEDGVPTDIPGWVALTRAEIVRNIDTLGELTFGSEETGARVTGRLGIAAQLQAQFVYDPDQDAMIDMKTETVYPANNETGFFTSEDGQRLLPGYQVTVGLSNFQRFLTDPTYRGPLLRIFIWTVIFALLSVLLSFALGLMIAVVFGRGMPGQRIIKSLLIIPFAVPQVITILVWRGLMNPLQGVIAKGLQTVFNQPAGWPPFFADPTWVKIALIIVNVWLAYPYFMLISSGALQAIPTDMYEAAEIDGAGAWYQFRRLTLPLLLVAVGPLLISVIHSELQ
;
A
#
# COMPACT_ATOMS: atom_id res chain seq x y z
N MET A 1 12.23 -4.46 -12.57
CA MET A 1 11.55 -5.10 -13.75
C MET A 1 10.57 -4.08 -14.31
N SER A 2 10.76 -3.68 -15.55
CA SER A 2 9.87 -2.69 -16.18
C SER A 2 8.56 -3.34 -16.63
N LEU A 3 7.45 -2.59 -16.63
CA LEU A 3 6.17 -3.01 -17.19
C LEU A 3 6.32 -3.55 -18.62
N ALA A 4 7.19 -2.94 -19.42
CA ALA A 4 7.52 -3.40 -20.77
C ALA A 4 8.06 -4.84 -20.80
N GLY A 5 8.88 -5.25 -19.84
CA GLY A 5 9.39 -6.61 -19.75
C GLY A 5 8.28 -7.65 -19.51
N ILE A 6 7.30 -7.30 -18.69
CA ILE A 6 6.15 -8.17 -18.37
C ILE A 6 5.24 -8.31 -19.59
N VAL A 7 4.91 -7.19 -20.23
CA VAL A 7 4.10 -7.17 -21.46
C VAL A 7 4.82 -7.98 -22.56
N GLY A 8 6.13 -7.81 -22.70
CA GLY A 8 6.95 -8.61 -23.62
C GLY A 8 6.87 -10.11 -23.32
N PHE A 9 7.02 -10.50 -22.05
CA PHE A 9 6.90 -11.91 -21.65
C PHE A 9 5.50 -12.50 -21.94
N ILE A 10 4.44 -11.78 -21.59
CA ILE A 10 3.06 -12.19 -21.87
C ILE A 10 2.84 -12.32 -23.37
N THR A 11 3.33 -11.37 -24.16
CA THR A 11 3.23 -11.41 -25.62
C THR A 11 3.93 -12.64 -26.20
N LEU A 12 5.15 -12.94 -25.74
CA LEU A 12 5.89 -14.13 -26.16
C LEU A 12 5.17 -15.42 -25.76
N MET A 13 4.65 -15.49 -24.55
CA MET A 13 3.88 -16.62 -24.05
C MET A 13 2.62 -16.86 -24.88
N LEU A 14 1.85 -15.81 -25.18
CA LEU A 14 0.65 -15.90 -26.01
C LEU A 14 1.01 -16.33 -27.43
N ASN A 15 2.02 -15.73 -28.05
CA ASN A 15 2.50 -16.14 -29.38
C ASN A 15 2.88 -17.63 -29.40
N TYR A 16 3.61 -18.11 -28.38
CA TYR A 16 3.97 -19.51 -28.26
C TYR A 16 2.73 -20.41 -28.19
N ILE A 17 1.73 -20.07 -27.39
CA ILE A 17 0.49 -20.84 -27.21
C ILE A 17 -0.34 -20.86 -28.49
N PHE A 18 -0.46 -19.71 -29.19
CA PHE A 18 -1.34 -19.61 -30.38
C PHE A 18 -0.69 -20.10 -31.65
N LEU A 19 0.64 -20.05 -31.78
CA LEU A 19 1.35 -20.48 -32.98
C LEU A 19 1.65 -22.00 -33.00
N ARG A 20 1.72 -22.65 -31.81
CA ARG A 20 2.01 -24.09 -31.76
C ARG A 20 0.73 -24.97 -31.75
N PRO A 21 0.58 -25.93 -32.68
CA PRO A 21 -0.56 -26.85 -32.72
C PRO A 21 -0.70 -27.68 -31.43
N ASN A 22 0.43 -28.13 -30.88
CA ASN A 22 0.45 -28.98 -29.68
C ASN A 22 0.04 -28.23 -28.39
N ALA A 23 -0.02 -26.90 -28.41
CA ALA A 23 -0.45 -26.07 -27.31
C ALA A 23 -1.96 -25.71 -27.37
N TYR A 24 -2.74 -26.36 -28.26
CA TYR A 24 -4.16 -26.07 -28.45
C TYR A 24 -4.98 -26.02 -27.12
N PRO A 25 -4.84 -26.96 -26.18
CA PRO A 25 -5.57 -26.90 -24.92
C PRO A 25 -5.23 -25.64 -24.08
N MET A 26 -3.99 -25.14 -24.16
CA MET A 26 -3.54 -23.96 -23.42
C MET A 26 -4.16 -22.65 -23.93
N ARG A 27 -4.72 -22.65 -25.18
CA ARG A 27 -5.41 -21.46 -25.73
C ARG A 27 -6.63 -21.08 -24.88
N TRP A 28 -7.37 -22.07 -24.41
CA TRP A 28 -8.53 -21.88 -23.55
C TRP A 28 -8.13 -21.43 -22.11
N MET A 29 -6.93 -21.82 -21.68
CA MET A 29 -6.37 -21.42 -20.40
C MET A 29 -5.64 -20.06 -20.47
N SER A 30 -5.39 -19.52 -21.67
CA SER A 30 -4.56 -18.32 -21.84
C SER A 30 -5.02 -17.10 -21.07
N PRO A 31 -6.32 -16.77 -20.91
CA PRO A 31 -6.73 -15.67 -20.05
C PRO A 31 -6.31 -15.88 -18.57
N GLY A 32 -6.54 -17.09 -18.05
CA GLY A 32 -6.12 -17.45 -16.70
C GLY A 32 -4.61 -17.40 -16.50
N LEU A 33 -3.83 -17.84 -17.50
CA LEU A 33 -2.36 -17.77 -17.46
C LEU A 33 -1.86 -16.31 -17.48
N VAL A 34 -2.49 -15.43 -18.25
CA VAL A 34 -2.17 -14.00 -18.24
C VAL A 34 -2.42 -13.40 -16.85
N PHE A 35 -3.58 -13.67 -16.24
CA PHE A 35 -3.88 -13.23 -14.88
C PHE A 35 -2.92 -13.82 -13.85
N LEU A 36 -2.55 -15.09 -13.97
CA LEU A 36 -1.56 -15.73 -13.11
C LEU A 36 -0.21 -14.99 -13.17
N VAL A 37 0.25 -14.63 -14.38
CA VAL A 37 1.51 -13.88 -14.55
C VAL A 37 1.39 -12.50 -13.93
N LEU A 38 0.30 -11.77 -14.17
CA LEU A 38 0.13 -10.39 -13.70
C LEU A 38 -0.09 -10.30 -12.19
N ILE A 39 -0.92 -11.19 -11.63
CA ILE A 39 -1.38 -11.05 -10.23
C ILE A 39 -0.52 -11.87 -9.26
N SER A 40 0.10 -12.98 -9.72
CA SER A 40 0.87 -13.85 -8.83
C SER A 40 2.37 -13.82 -9.16
N ILE A 41 2.77 -14.17 -10.37
CA ILE A 41 4.18 -14.33 -10.72
C ILE A 41 4.93 -13.00 -10.65
N TYR A 42 4.35 -11.95 -11.25
CA TYR A 42 5.00 -10.63 -11.25
C TYR A 42 5.20 -10.04 -9.85
N PRO A 43 4.20 -9.98 -8.95
CA PRO A 43 4.41 -9.50 -7.60
C PRO A 43 5.46 -10.31 -6.82
N ILE A 44 5.50 -11.65 -7.01
CA ILE A 44 6.53 -12.49 -6.39
C ILE A 44 7.93 -12.09 -6.86
N LEU A 45 8.14 -12.03 -8.19
CA LEU A 45 9.43 -11.64 -8.75
C LEU A 45 9.82 -10.21 -8.38
N PHE A 46 8.86 -9.30 -8.33
CA PHE A 46 9.08 -7.94 -7.88
C PHE A 46 9.47 -7.88 -6.40
N THR A 47 8.80 -8.64 -5.54
CA THR A 47 9.14 -8.75 -4.11
C THR A 47 10.57 -9.29 -3.93
N VAL A 48 10.93 -10.32 -4.69
CA VAL A 48 12.32 -10.84 -4.69
C VAL A 48 13.30 -9.77 -5.12
N TYR A 49 13.00 -9.02 -6.19
CA TYR A 49 13.85 -7.92 -6.65
C TYR A 49 14.02 -6.83 -5.56
N ILE A 50 12.93 -6.37 -4.94
CA ILE A 50 13.00 -5.33 -3.89
C ILE A 50 13.80 -5.81 -2.67
N ALA A 51 13.74 -7.10 -2.35
CA ALA A 51 14.48 -7.66 -1.21
C ALA A 51 16.00 -7.44 -1.28
N PHE A 52 16.54 -7.24 -2.51
CA PHE A 52 17.95 -6.95 -2.75
C PHE A 52 18.25 -5.45 -2.94
N THR A 53 17.26 -4.58 -2.75
CA THR A 53 17.40 -3.13 -2.93
C THR A 53 17.04 -2.38 -1.64
N ASN A 54 17.35 -1.09 -1.59
CA ASN A 54 16.89 -0.19 -0.53
C ASN A 54 15.49 0.37 -0.78
N TYR A 55 14.68 -0.23 -1.66
CA TYR A 55 13.35 0.25 -2.01
C TYR A 55 12.49 0.50 -0.77
N GLY A 56 12.01 1.73 -0.61
CA GLY A 56 11.25 2.13 0.57
C GLY A 56 10.98 3.63 0.58
N THR A 57 10.45 4.15 1.68
CA THR A 57 10.16 5.57 1.83
C THR A 57 11.43 6.40 1.60
N GLY A 58 11.37 7.29 0.60
CA GLY A 58 12.50 8.14 0.19
C GLY A 58 13.39 7.55 -0.91
N HIS A 59 13.21 6.27 -1.31
CA HIS A 59 14.01 5.56 -2.32
C HIS A 59 13.12 4.87 -3.37
N LEU A 60 12.06 5.54 -3.79
CA LEU A 60 11.12 4.98 -4.77
C LEU A 60 11.58 5.16 -6.21
N LEU A 61 12.45 6.15 -6.46
CA LEU A 61 12.86 6.58 -7.78
C LEU A 61 14.19 5.97 -8.19
N PRO A 62 14.41 5.65 -9.48
CA PRO A 62 15.74 5.44 -10.02
C PRO A 62 16.58 6.73 -9.93
N LYS A 63 17.90 6.60 -9.87
CA LYS A 63 18.82 7.75 -9.73
C LYS A 63 18.57 8.88 -10.73
N PRO A 64 18.40 8.63 -12.06
CA PRO A 64 18.13 9.70 -13.01
C PRO A 64 16.85 10.50 -12.71
N GLN A 65 15.79 9.82 -12.28
CA GLN A 65 14.54 10.49 -11.91
C GLN A 65 14.66 11.28 -10.60
N SER A 66 15.45 10.78 -9.65
CA SER A 66 15.73 11.53 -8.41
C SER A 66 16.49 12.82 -8.72
N ILE A 67 17.46 12.78 -9.62
CA ILE A 67 18.20 13.95 -10.12
C ILE A 67 17.21 14.94 -10.76
N GLU A 68 16.39 14.50 -11.71
CA GLU A 68 15.40 15.35 -12.39
C GLU A 68 14.45 16.04 -11.40
N VAL A 69 13.99 15.34 -10.38
CA VAL A 69 13.12 15.91 -9.32
C VAL A 69 13.86 16.95 -8.48
N LEU A 70 15.14 16.74 -8.21
CA LEU A 70 15.95 17.69 -7.45
C LEU A 70 16.28 18.94 -8.28
N GLU A 71 16.62 18.81 -9.57
CA GLU A 71 16.91 19.91 -10.47
C GLU A 71 15.70 20.81 -10.75
N LYS A 72 14.48 20.26 -10.65
CA LYS A 72 13.24 21.06 -10.75
C LYS A 72 13.00 21.96 -9.53
N ARG A 73 13.76 21.81 -8.45
CA ARG A 73 13.64 22.71 -7.30
C ARG A 73 14.29 24.03 -7.61
N THR A 74 13.57 25.09 -7.36
CA THR A 74 14.02 26.44 -7.58
C THR A 74 14.10 27.21 -6.27
N PHE A 75 14.93 28.23 -6.21
CA PHE A 75 14.98 29.17 -5.11
C PHE A 75 15.00 30.61 -5.61
N LEU A 76 14.63 31.55 -4.74
CA LEU A 76 14.68 32.97 -5.02
C LEU A 76 16.02 33.51 -4.51
N PRO A 77 16.96 33.90 -5.41
CA PRO A 77 18.25 34.40 -4.99
C PRO A 77 18.12 35.82 -4.37
N GLU A 78 18.98 36.12 -3.37
CA GLU A 78 18.99 37.45 -2.73
C GLU A 78 19.52 38.55 -3.66
N SER A 79 20.37 38.20 -4.59
CA SER A 79 21.06 39.09 -5.54
C SER A 79 20.89 38.66 -7.01
N GLY A 80 19.81 37.95 -7.32
CA GLY A 80 19.55 37.47 -8.70
C GLY A 80 19.04 38.55 -9.63
N ASN A 81 18.76 38.18 -10.90
CA ASN A 81 18.15 39.04 -11.90
C ASN A 81 16.84 39.62 -11.35
N LEU A 82 16.91 40.85 -10.91
CA LEU A 82 15.77 41.60 -10.42
C LEU A 82 14.94 42.11 -11.60
N LEU A 83 13.66 41.93 -11.48
CA LEU A 83 12.68 42.35 -12.48
C LEU A 83 11.76 43.38 -11.86
N ASN A 84 11.49 44.45 -12.56
CA ASN A 84 10.39 45.33 -12.21
C ASN A 84 9.09 44.67 -12.64
N TYR A 85 8.09 44.59 -11.78
CA TYR A 85 6.79 43.99 -12.13
C TYR A 85 5.66 44.99 -12.09
N TYR A 86 4.74 44.76 -13.03
CA TYR A 86 3.48 45.45 -13.13
C TYR A 86 2.36 44.41 -13.14
N ALA A 87 1.45 44.47 -12.19
CA ALA A 87 0.47 43.42 -11.99
C ALA A 87 -0.83 43.73 -12.75
N TYR A 88 -1.39 42.70 -13.35
CA TYR A 88 -2.62 42.71 -14.12
C TYR A 88 -3.59 41.66 -13.60
N ARG A 89 -4.88 41.91 -13.88
CA ARG A 89 -5.94 40.95 -13.63
C ARG A 89 -6.70 40.66 -14.93
N ASN A 90 -6.91 39.37 -15.22
CA ASN A 90 -7.74 38.96 -16.34
C ASN A 90 -9.20 39.36 -16.08
N VAL A 91 -9.84 39.94 -17.07
CA VAL A 91 -11.21 40.45 -16.95
C VAL A 91 -12.23 39.31 -16.84
N ASP A 92 -12.01 38.21 -17.55
CA ASP A 92 -12.95 37.10 -17.67
C ASP A 92 -12.78 36.07 -16.56
N THR A 93 -11.52 35.72 -16.24
CA THR A 93 -11.20 34.63 -15.26
C THR A 93 -10.86 35.17 -13.86
N GLY A 94 -10.47 36.45 -13.75
CA GLY A 94 -9.98 37.04 -12.50
C GLY A 94 -8.53 36.63 -12.12
N ASP A 95 -7.85 35.88 -12.96
CA ASP A 95 -6.48 35.43 -12.74
C ASP A 95 -5.50 36.59 -12.69
N LEU A 96 -4.38 36.38 -11.95
CA LEU A 96 -3.32 37.37 -11.84
C LEU A 96 -2.23 37.08 -12.85
N GLY A 97 -1.72 38.14 -13.47
CA GLY A 97 -0.56 38.09 -14.37
C GLY A 97 0.41 39.24 -14.05
N LEU A 98 1.65 39.06 -14.36
CA LEU A 98 2.69 40.09 -14.20
C LEU A 98 3.37 40.38 -15.53
N TRP A 99 3.45 41.65 -15.87
CA TRP A 99 4.41 42.12 -16.84
C TRP A 99 5.73 42.35 -16.13
N LEU A 100 6.79 41.66 -16.58
CA LEU A 100 8.09 41.61 -15.94
C LEU A 100 9.12 42.27 -16.84
N VAL A 101 9.78 43.27 -16.33
CA VAL A 101 10.79 44.06 -17.06
C VAL A 101 12.14 43.85 -16.38
N PRO A 102 13.13 43.21 -17.06
CA PRO A 102 14.48 43.05 -16.53
C PRO A 102 15.17 44.39 -16.31
N GLN A 103 15.89 44.53 -15.20
CA GLN A 103 16.61 45.78 -14.88
C GLN A 103 17.86 45.99 -15.75
N ASP A 104 18.27 44.99 -16.53
CA ASP A 104 19.37 45.03 -17.48
C ASP A 104 18.98 45.68 -18.82
N GLY A 105 17.69 46.04 -18.98
CA GLY A 105 17.20 46.67 -20.21
C GLY A 105 16.81 45.70 -21.33
N SER A 106 16.79 44.41 -21.05
CA SER A 106 16.29 43.41 -21.99
C SER A 106 14.74 43.49 -22.10
N GLN A 107 14.20 42.87 -23.15
CA GLN A 107 12.75 42.93 -23.44
C GLN A 107 11.94 42.30 -22.33
N GLY A 108 10.90 42.97 -21.87
CA GLY A 108 9.94 42.47 -20.88
C GLY A 108 9.07 41.34 -21.44
N PHE A 109 8.51 40.55 -20.54
CA PHE A 109 7.61 39.46 -20.86
C PHE A 109 6.42 39.43 -19.88
N PHE A 110 5.31 38.80 -20.29
CA PHE A 110 4.13 38.61 -19.46
C PHE A 110 4.13 37.17 -18.92
N GLY A 111 4.07 37.03 -17.62
CA GLY A 111 3.91 35.74 -16.95
C GLY A 111 2.55 35.62 -16.28
N THR A 112 1.87 34.49 -16.45
CA THR A 112 0.66 34.16 -15.71
C THR A 112 0.99 33.29 -14.49
N GLY A 113 0.14 33.31 -13.48
CA GLY A 113 0.27 32.46 -12.30
C GLY A 113 0.10 30.96 -12.58
N ASN A 114 -0.32 30.59 -13.78
CA ASN A 114 -0.48 29.20 -14.24
C ASN A 114 0.78 28.64 -14.93
N GLY A 115 1.89 29.39 -14.93
CA GLY A 115 3.16 28.92 -15.51
C GLY A 115 3.32 29.21 -17.01
N GLU A 116 2.46 30.03 -17.60
CA GLU A 116 2.55 30.43 -19.00
C GLU A 116 3.30 31.76 -19.13
N GLN A 117 4.08 31.87 -20.19
CA GLN A 117 4.83 33.08 -20.53
C GLN A 117 4.50 33.53 -21.94
N PHE A 118 4.29 34.83 -22.11
CA PHE A 118 3.89 35.44 -23.38
C PHE A 118 4.76 36.65 -23.67
N THR A 119 5.06 36.87 -24.95
CA THR A 119 5.61 38.12 -25.47
C THR A 119 4.46 39.11 -25.69
N LEU A 120 4.80 40.39 -25.85
CA LEU A 120 3.79 41.44 -26.12
C LEU A 120 3.03 41.18 -27.43
N GLU A 121 3.75 40.66 -28.45
CA GLU A 121 3.19 40.35 -29.78
C GLU A 121 2.14 39.23 -29.68
N GLU A 122 2.42 38.17 -28.88
CA GLU A 122 1.50 37.07 -28.69
C GLU A 122 0.22 37.46 -27.95
N LEU A 123 0.31 38.45 -27.06
CA LEU A 123 -0.84 39.03 -26.37
C LEU A 123 -1.63 40.03 -27.22
N GLY A 124 -1.11 40.41 -28.39
CA GLY A 124 -1.73 41.47 -29.20
C GLY A 124 -1.73 42.84 -28.49
N GLY A 125 -0.77 43.04 -27.59
CA GLY A 125 -0.68 44.26 -26.76
C GLY A 125 -0.26 45.50 -27.54
N GLY A 126 -0.55 46.68 -26.93
CA GLY A 126 -0.19 47.99 -27.48
C GLY A 126 1.31 48.33 -27.41
N ALA A 127 1.68 49.54 -27.76
CA ALA A 127 3.05 49.99 -27.66
C ALA A 127 3.52 50.03 -26.20
N LEU A 128 4.84 49.86 -26.02
CA LEU A 128 5.51 50.04 -24.73
C LEU A 128 5.64 51.52 -24.40
N ASP A 129 5.54 51.89 -23.15
CA ASP A 129 5.82 53.21 -22.61
C ASP A 129 7.35 53.39 -22.38
N GLU A 130 7.74 54.56 -21.81
CA GLU A 130 9.16 54.87 -21.52
C GLU A 130 9.81 53.93 -20.52
N ASP A 131 9.00 53.26 -19.67
CA ASP A 131 9.44 52.28 -18.65
C ASP A 131 9.41 50.83 -19.16
N GLY A 132 9.09 50.64 -20.46
CA GLY A 132 9.00 49.32 -21.09
C GLY A 132 7.72 48.55 -20.68
N VAL A 133 6.66 49.28 -20.25
CA VAL A 133 5.37 48.68 -19.81
C VAL A 133 4.37 48.81 -20.96
N PRO A 134 3.58 47.77 -21.26
CA PRO A 134 2.52 47.82 -22.26
C PRO A 134 1.43 48.84 -21.85
N THR A 135 1.07 49.71 -22.78
CA THR A 135 -0.02 50.67 -22.58
C THR A 135 -1.36 50.00 -22.53
N ASP A 136 -1.52 48.86 -23.17
CA ASP A 136 -2.74 48.06 -23.18
C ASP A 136 -2.39 46.59 -23.41
N ILE A 137 -3.04 45.68 -22.67
CA ILE A 137 -2.99 44.23 -22.89
C ILE A 137 -4.43 43.72 -23.02
N PRO A 138 -4.85 43.23 -24.19
CA PRO A 138 -6.20 42.76 -24.41
C PRO A 138 -6.65 41.69 -23.38
N GLY A 139 -7.80 41.91 -22.75
CA GLY A 139 -8.33 41.00 -21.72
C GLY A 139 -7.71 41.12 -20.32
N TRP A 140 -6.77 42.06 -20.12
CA TRP A 140 -6.10 42.27 -18.84
C TRP A 140 -6.20 43.75 -18.41
N VAL A 141 -6.48 43.96 -17.13
CA VAL A 141 -6.55 45.31 -16.54
C VAL A 141 -5.44 45.47 -15.52
N ALA A 142 -4.67 46.57 -15.63
CA ALA A 142 -3.62 46.87 -14.69
C ALA A 142 -4.17 47.12 -13.28
N LEU A 143 -3.54 46.51 -12.30
CA LEU A 143 -3.89 46.71 -10.89
C LEU A 143 -3.29 48.00 -10.35
N THR A 144 -4.10 48.73 -9.60
CA THR A 144 -3.64 49.90 -8.84
C THR A 144 -2.70 49.47 -7.69
N ARG A 145 -1.84 50.40 -7.23
CA ARG A 145 -0.94 50.14 -6.12
C ARG A 145 -1.67 49.63 -4.86
N ALA A 146 -2.89 50.13 -4.61
CA ALA A 146 -3.70 49.67 -3.46
C ALA A 146 -4.18 48.22 -3.64
N GLU A 147 -4.51 47.81 -4.84
CA GLU A 147 -4.91 46.44 -5.18
C GLU A 147 -3.73 45.47 -5.13
N ILE A 148 -2.54 45.90 -5.57
CA ILE A 148 -1.30 45.11 -5.45
C ILE A 148 -1.01 44.81 -3.97
N VAL A 149 -1.06 45.85 -3.11
CA VAL A 149 -0.83 45.68 -1.67
C VAL A 149 -1.88 44.73 -1.05
N ARG A 150 -3.11 44.81 -1.48
CA ARG A 150 -4.21 43.93 -1.00
C ARG A 150 -4.01 42.49 -1.41
N ASN A 151 -3.40 42.21 -2.55
CA ASN A 151 -3.16 40.89 -3.09
C ASN A 151 -1.67 40.44 -2.94
N ILE A 152 -0.85 41.12 -2.11
CA ILE A 152 0.59 40.89 -2.05
C ILE A 152 0.94 39.45 -1.61
N ASP A 153 0.17 38.88 -0.68
CA ASP A 153 0.36 37.52 -0.22
C ASP A 153 0.11 36.51 -1.36
N THR A 154 -1.00 36.68 -2.09
CA THR A 154 -1.32 35.83 -3.25
C THR A 154 -0.30 35.97 -4.36
N LEU A 155 0.17 37.20 -4.65
CA LEU A 155 1.21 37.45 -5.64
C LEU A 155 2.55 36.84 -5.20
N GLY A 156 2.86 36.79 -3.92
CA GLY A 156 4.09 36.19 -3.38
C GLY A 156 4.10 34.65 -3.39
N GLU A 157 2.91 34.04 -3.38
CA GLU A 157 2.78 32.58 -3.44
C GLU A 157 2.86 32.02 -4.87
N LEU A 158 2.48 32.83 -5.87
CA LEU A 158 2.46 32.43 -7.26
C LEU A 158 3.83 32.61 -7.94
N THR A 159 4.11 31.72 -8.89
CA THR A 159 5.25 31.83 -9.80
C THR A 159 4.74 32.25 -11.16
N PHE A 160 5.25 33.37 -11.68
CA PHE A 160 4.83 33.97 -12.93
C PHE A 160 5.86 33.68 -14.02
N GLY A 161 5.43 33.07 -15.14
CA GLY A 161 6.27 32.67 -16.25
C GLY A 161 6.56 31.16 -16.28
N SER A 162 7.40 30.70 -17.20
CA SER A 162 7.71 29.29 -17.42
C SER A 162 8.50 28.68 -16.24
N GLU A 163 8.63 27.35 -16.22
CA GLU A 163 9.43 26.64 -15.21
C GLU A 163 10.91 27.09 -15.19
N GLU A 164 11.46 27.51 -16.35
CA GLU A 164 12.86 27.91 -16.47
C GLU A 164 13.09 29.39 -16.18
N THR A 165 12.12 30.26 -16.52
CA THR A 165 12.26 31.74 -16.47
C THR A 165 11.33 32.34 -15.42
N GLY A 166 10.63 31.53 -14.65
CA GLY A 166 9.64 31.97 -13.70
C GLY A 166 10.18 32.98 -12.68
N ALA A 167 9.40 34.01 -12.41
CA ALA A 167 9.71 35.03 -11.43
C ALA A 167 8.68 34.97 -10.27
N ARG A 168 9.14 35.29 -9.08
CA ARG A 168 8.30 35.43 -7.90
C ARG A 168 8.42 36.85 -7.34
N VAL A 169 7.29 37.39 -6.86
CA VAL A 169 7.28 38.70 -6.21
C VAL A 169 8.09 38.64 -4.92
N THR A 170 9.03 39.56 -4.75
CA THR A 170 9.78 39.69 -3.51
C THR A 170 8.97 40.46 -2.47
N GLY A 171 9.39 40.51 -1.21
CA GLY A 171 8.76 41.35 -0.18
C GLY A 171 8.82 42.87 -0.45
N ARG A 172 9.45 43.31 -1.56
CA ARG A 172 9.53 44.71 -2.01
C ARG A 172 8.51 44.96 -3.11
N LEU A 173 7.67 45.96 -2.92
CA LEU A 173 6.68 46.38 -3.93
C LEU A 173 7.37 46.77 -5.23
N GLY A 174 6.86 46.24 -6.36
CA GLY A 174 7.35 46.54 -7.72
C GLY A 174 8.59 45.72 -8.13
N ILE A 175 9.11 44.83 -7.26
CA ILE A 175 10.28 44.01 -7.55
C ILE A 175 9.93 42.51 -7.47
N ALA A 176 10.16 41.81 -8.55
CA ALA A 176 10.18 40.35 -8.62
C ALA A 176 11.61 39.88 -8.86
N ALA A 177 11.89 38.63 -8.57
CA ALA A 177 13.16 38.03 -8.88
C ALA A 177 12.97 36.71 -9.63
N GLN A 178 13.82 36.46 -10.58
CA GLN A 178 13.82 35.24 -11.36
C GLN A 178 14.25 34.08 -10.49
N LEU A 179 13.50 33.00 -10.56
CA LEU A 179 13.84 31.77 -9.86
C LEU A 179 15.07 31.12 -10.52
N GLN A 180 15.95 30.57 -9.71
CA GLN A 180 17.10 29.81 -10.19
C GLN A 180 16.97 28.35 -9.72
N ALA A 181 17.51 27.41 -10.48
CA ALA A 181 17.63 26.02 -10.05
C ALA A 181 18.44 25.96 -8.76
N GLN A 182 17.87 25.36 -7.72
CA GLN A 182 18.54 25.22 -6.44
C GLN A 182 19.63 24.15 -6.52
N PHE A 183 19.35 23.04 -7.20
CA PHE A 183 20.25 21.92 -7.29
C PHE A 183 20.65 21.70 -8.75
N VAL A 184 21.96 21.51 -8.97
CA VAL A 184 22.53 21.18 -10.27
C VAL A 184 23.34 19.90 -10.11
N TYR A 185 23.11 18.93 -11.00
CA TYR A 185 23.88 17.69 -11.00
C TYR A 185 25.18 17.82 -11.73
N ASP A 186 26.28 17.45 -11.08
CA ASP A 186 27.61 17.35 -11.68
C ASP A 186 27.93 15.88 -12.00
N PRO A 187 27.91 15.48 -13.28
CA PRO A 187 28.20 14.11 -13.68
C PRO A 187 29.64 13.66 -13.39
N ASP A 188 30.61 14.58 -13.40
CA ASP A 188 32.02 14.26 -13.22
C ASP A 188 32.35 13.91 -11.76
N GLN A 189 31.68 14.57 -10.83
CA GLN A 189 31.78 14.30 -9.39
C GLN A 189 30.72 13.35 -8.87
N ASP A 190 29.73 12.97 -9.70
CA ASP A 190 28.55 12.23 -9.29
C ASP A 190 27.88 12.85 -8.04
N ALA A 191 27.65 14.16 -8.07
CA ALA A 191 27.18 14.94 -6.93
C ALA A 191 26.09 15.95 -7.33
N MET A 192 25.21 16.28 -6.38
CA MET A 192 24.30 17.41 -6.49
C MET A 192 24.94 18.62 -5.80
N ILE A 193 24.93 19.77 -6.47
CA ILE A 193 25.45 21.04 -5.94
C ILE A 193 24.26 21.94 -5.60
N ASP A 194 24.14 22.36 -4.35
CA ASP A 194 23.16 23.36 -3.92
C ASP A 194 23.70 24.76 -4.28
N MET A 195 23.13 25.39 -5.29
CA MET A 195 23.51 26.70 -5.77
C MET A 195 23.20 27.83 -4.78
N LYS A 196 22.38 27.57 -3.76
CA LYS A 196 22.05 28.53 -2.71
C LYS A 196 23.11 28.57 -1.60
N THR A 197 23.67 27.43 -1.24
CA THR A 197 24.59 27.28 -0.10
C THR A 197 25.99 26.87 -0.53
N GLU A 198 26.21 26.65 -1.85
CA GLU A 198 27.45 26.13 -2.44
C GLU A 198 27.88 24.77 -1.87
N THR A 199 26.91 24.05 -1.26
CA THR A 199 27.16 22.75 -0.61
C THR A 199 27.12 21.64 -1.65
N VAL A 200 28.14 20.79 -1.65
CA VAL A 200 28.22 19.61 -2.52
C VAL A 200 27.64 18.38 -1.78
N TYR A 201 26.79 17.65 -2.46
CA TYR A 201 26.15 16.42 -1.97
C TYR A 201 26.56 15.25 -2.87
N PRO A 202 27.69 14.57 -2.60
CA PRO A 202 28.08 13.37 -3.35
C PRO A 202 27.03 12.27 -3.26
N ALA A 203 26.92 11.47 -4.32
CA ALA A 203 26.04 10.32 -4.36
C ALA A 203 26.57 9.21 -3.45
N ASN A 204 25.80 8.85 -2.43
CA ASN A 204 26.12 7.71 -1.58
C ASN A 204 25.40 6.46 -2.07
N ASN A 205 26.09 5.60 -2.82
CA ASN A 205 25.54 4.38 -3.39
C ASN A 205 25.30 3.25 -2.37
N GLU A 206 25.68 3.41 -1.10
CA GLU A 206 25.32 2.48 -0.02
C GLU A 206 23.95 2.80 0.56
N THR A 207 23.67 4.12 0.71
CA THR A 207 22.42 4.58 1.32
C THR A 207 21.36 4.96 0.29
N GLY A 208 21.75 5.33 -0.94
CA GLY A 208 20.87 5.81 -1.98
C GLY A 208 20.42 7.26 -1.78
N PHE A 209 21.23 8.09 -1.13
CA PHE A 209 21.01 9.53 -0.99
C PHE A 209 22.20 10.32 -1.52
N PHE A 210 21.91 11.52 -2.00
CA PHE A 210 22.91 12.56 -2.11
C PHE A 210 23.13 13.14 -0.71
N THR A 211 24.35 13.05 -0.17
CA THR A 211 24.63 13.33 1.25
C THR A 211 25.82 14.27 1.36
N SER A 212 25.68 15.39 2.10
CA SER A 212 26.76 16.33 2.37
C SER A 212 27.79 15.76 3.38
N GLU A 213 28.93 16.42 3.53
CA GLU A 213 29.94 16.08 4.54
C GLU A 213 29.36 16.14 5.96
N ASP A 214 28.44 17.07 6.24
CA ASP A 214 27.75 17.22 7.52
C ASP A 214 26.66 16.15 7.75
N GLY A 215 26.47 15.21 6.84
CA GLY A 215 25.48 14.14 6.91
C GLY A 215 24.05 14.54 6.55
N GLN A 216 23.83 15.75 6.02
CA GLN A 216 22.52 16.14 5.49
C GLN A 216 22.23 15.37 4.21
N ARG A 217 20.96 14.96 4.04
CA ARG A 217 20.53 14.13 2.91
C ARG A 217 19.48 14.85 2.08
N LEU A 218 19.64 14.80 0.76
CA LEU A 218 18.63 15.31 -0.15
C LEU A 218 17.50 14.27 -0.33
N LEU A 219 16.27 14.74 -0.38
CA LEU A 219 15.06 13.95 -0.67
C LEU A 219 14.46 14.46 -1.98
N PRO A 220 14.00 13.57 -2.87
CA PRO A 220 14.01 12.12 -2.74
C PRO A 220 15.42 11.54 -2.94
N GLY A 221 15.71 10.45 -2.24
CA GLY A 221 16.83 9.60 -2.54
C GLY A 221 16.53 8.71 -3.76
N TYR A 222 17.46 7.81 -4.08
CA TYR A 222 17.33 6.90 -5.22
C TYR A 222 17.55 5.45 -4.85
N GLN A 223 17.00 4.58 -5.69
CA GLN A 223 17.08 3.14 -5.51
C GLN A 223 18.50 2.63 -5.83
N VAL A 224 19.06 1.83 -4.90
CA VAL A 224 20.34 1.13 -5.06
C VAL A 224 20.20 -0.35 -4.69
N THR A 225 21.08 -1.17 -5.28
CA THR A 225 21.16 -2.59 -4.91
C THR A 225 22.02 -2.72 -3.66
N VAL A 226 21.42 -3.28 -2.59
CA VAL A 226 22.08 -3.49 -1.29
C VAL A 226 22.50 -4.95 -1.06
N GLY A 227 22.35 -5.80 -2.07
CA GLY A 227 22.70 -7.22 -1.97
C GLY A 227 21.95 -7.92 -0.86
N LEU A 228 22.65 -8.67 -0.03
CA LEU A 228 22.08 -9.44 1.08
C LEU A 228 21.94 -8.65 2.39
N SER A 229 22.22 -7.34 2.40
CA SER A 229 22.26 -6.57 3.64
C SER A 229 20.90 -6.52 4.36
N ASN A 230 19.78 -6.51 3.61
CA ASN A 230 18.44 -6.58 4.20
C ASN A 230 18.22 -7.91 4.96
N PHE A 231 18.67 -9.02 4.39
CA PHE A 231 18.58 -10.33 5.03
C PHE A 231 19.52 -10.43 6.24
N GLN A 232 20.71 -9.87 6.14
CA GLN A 232 21.65 -9.82 7.24
C GLN A 232 21.08 -8.97 8.39
N ARG A 233 20.54 -7.79 8.14
CA ARG A 233 19.86 -6.95 9.14
C ARG A 233 18.69 -7.70 9.79
N PHE A 234 17.88 -8.37 8.99
CA PHE A 234 16.76 -9.17 9.49
C PHE A 234 17.23 -10.24 10.51
N LEU A 235 18.38 -10.90 10.23
CA LEU A 235 18.89 -11.99 11.07
C LEU A 235 19.69 -11.49 12.29
N THR A 236 20.36 -10.34 12.18
CA THR A 236 21.33 -9.88 13.20
C THR A 236 20.82 -8.74 14.04
N ASP A 237 19.98 -7.84 13.52
CA ASP A 237 19.49 -6.67 14.26
C ASP A 237 18.33 -7.05 15.20
N PRO A 238 18.54 -6.95 16.53
CA PRO A 238 17.50 -7.28 17.52
C PRO A 238 16.21 -6.46 17.36
N THR A 239 16.31 -5.24 16.80
CA THR A 239 15.18 -4.33 16.59
C THR A 239 14.15 -4.94 15.63
N TYR A 240 14.61 -5.66 14.61
CA TYR A 240 13.74 -6.31 13.63
C TYR A 240 13.49 -7.78 13.95
N ARG A 241 14.54 -8.51 14.33
CA ARG A 241 14.46 -9.95 14.58
C ARG A 241 13.44 -10.32 15.66
N GLY A 242 13.44 -9.60 16.80
CA GLY A 242 12.58 -9.92 17.94
C GLY A 242 11.09 -9.82 17.59
N PRO A 243 10.59 -8.67 17.12
CA PRO A 243 9.20 -8.50 16.70
C PRO A 243 8.78 -9.46 15.59
N LEU A 244 9.61 -9.65 14.56
CA LEU A 244 9.29 -10.51 13.42
C LEU A 244 9.18 -11.97 13.81
N LEU A 245 10.10 -12.50 14.62
CA LEU A 245 10.01 -13.87 15.15
C LEU A 245 8.74 -14.05 15.99
N ARG A 246 8.38 -13.05 16.80
CA ARG A 246 7.15 -13.11 17.61
C ARG A 246 5.91 -13.14 16.74
N ILE A 247 5.86 -12.31 15.69
CA ILE A 247 4.75 -12.31 14.73
C ILE A 247 4.70 -13.64 13.99
N PHE A 248 5.82 -14.12 13.46
CA PHE A 248 5.89 -15.40 12.75
C PHE A 248 5.41 -16.57 13.61
N ILE A 249 5.95 -16.69 14.84
CA ILE A 249 5.53 -17.75 15.78
C ILE A 249 4.03 -17.64 16.07
N TRP A 250 3.54 -16.43 16.30
CA TRP A 250 2.11 -16.22 16.53
C TRP A 250 1.27 -16.63 15.33
N THR A 251 1.66 -16.26 14.12
CA THR A 251 0.92 -16.63 12.89
C THR A 251 0.84 -18.15 12.74
N VAL A 252 1.95 -18.86 12.95
CA VAL A 252 1.97 -20.33 12.90
C VAL A 252 1.09 -20.94 14.01
N ILE A 253 1.17 -20.44 15.24
CA ILE A 253 0.33 -20.91 16.34
C ILE A 253 -1.14 -20.64 16.03
N PHE A 254 -1.47 -19.45 15.56
CA PHE A 254 -2.84 -19.07 15.20
C PHE A 254 -3.42 -19.99 14.12
N ALA A 255 -2.70 -20.20 13.01
CA ALA A 255 -3.13 -21.07 11.93
C ALA A 255 -3.35 -22.51 12.41
N LEU A 256 -2.39 -23.07 13.16
CA LEU A 256 -2.53 -24.44 13.69
C LEU A 256 -3.68 -24.57 14.68
N LEU A 257 -3.78 -23.66 15.66
CA LEU A 257 -4.84 -23.74 16.67
C LEU A 257 -6.23 -23.52 16.04
N SER A 258 -6.36 -22.54 15.15
CA SER A 258 -7.62 -22.24 14.46
C SER A 258 -8.11 -23.47 13.68
N VAL A 259 -7.25 -24.07 12.87
CA VAL A 259 -7.61 -25.22 12.04
C VAL A 259 -7.89 -26.46 12.90
N LEU A 260 -7.00 -26.78 13.84
CA LEU A 260 -7.17 -27.97 14.68
C LEU A 260 -8.41 -27.88 15.57
N LEU A 261 -8.67 -26.73 16.19
CA LEU A 261 -9.85 -26.55 17.03
C LEU A 261 -11.15 -26.53 16.21
N SER A 262 -11.14 -25.87 15.04
CA SER A 262 -12.29 -25.86 14.13
C SER A 262 -12.58 -27.27 13.58
N PHE A 263 -11.55 -28.01 13.20
CA PHE A 263 -11.68 -29.40 12.78
C PHE A 263 -12.18 -30.30 13.90
N ALA A 264 -11.61 -30.20 15.11
CA ALA A 264 -12.03 -30.98 16.26
C ALA A 264 -13.50 -30.72 16.61
N LEU A 265 -13.92 -29.44 16.63
CA LEU A 265 -15.32 -29.05 16.89
C LEU A 265 -16.25 -29.55 15.76
N GLY A 266 -15.87 -29.33 14.50
CA GLY A 266 -16.63 -29.78 13.34
C GLY A 266 -16.77 -31.30 13.29
N LEU A 267 -15.69 -32.04 13.54
CA LEU A 267 -15.70 -33.49 13.61
C LEU A 267 -16.56 -34.00 14.80
N MET A 268 -16.40 -33.40 15.97
CA MET A 268 -17.22 -33.76 17.14
C MET A 268 -18.70 -33.63 16.82
N ILE A 269 -19.11 -32.50 16.21
CA ILE A 269 -20.52 -32.29 15.80
C ILE A 269 -20.93 -33.31 14.73
N ALA A 270 -20.07 -33.59 13.74
CA ALA A 270 -20.36 -34.56 12.68
C ALA A 270 -20.58 -35.97 13.25
N VAL A 271 -19.79 -36.40 14.22
CA VAL A 271 -19.88 -37.70 14.87
C VAL A 271 -21.13 -37.77 15.75
N VAL A 272 -21.37 -36.76 16.62
CA VAL A 272 -22.52 -36.72 17.55
C VAL A 272 -23.84 -36.70 16.80
N PHE A 273 -23.95 -35.86 15.77
CA PHE A 273 -25.15 -35.71 14.96
C PHE A 273 -25.13 -36.56 13.68
N GLY A 274 -24.21 -37.53 13.57
CA GLY A 274 -24.02 -38.36 12.38
C GLY A 274 -25.00 -39.53 12.22
N ARG A 275 -25.60 -40.04 13.30
CA ARG A 275 -26.34 -41.31 13.32
C ARG A 275 -27.78 -41.15 13.86
N GLY A 276 -28.76 -41.18 12.96
CA GLY A 276 -30.15 -41.53 13.27
C GLY A 276 -30.92 -40.69 14.31
N MET A 277 -30.41 -39.52 14.70
CA MET A 277 -31.06 -38.70 15.73
C MET A 277 -32.32 -37.99 15.16
N PRO A 278 -33.45 -38.02 15.87
CA PRO A 278 -34.63 -37.28 15.46
C PRO A 278 -34.35 -35.77 15.42
N GLY A 279 -34.77 -35.11 14.34
CA GLY A 279 -34.47 -33.66 14.15
C GLY A 279 -33.07 -33.32 13.62
N GLN A 280 -32.22 -34.30 13.34
CA GLN A 280 -30.83 -34.10 12.85
C GLN A 280 -30.71 -33.11 11.70
N ARG A 281 -31.65 -33.12 10.72
CA ARG A 281 -31.63 -32.18 9.59
C ARG A 281 -31.78 -30.75 10.02
N ILE A 282 -32.68 -30.45 10.96
CA ILE A 282 -32.90 -29.10 11.47
C ILE A 282 -31.70 -28.63 12.27
N ILE A 283 -31.14 -29.48 13.14
CA ILE A 283 -29.96 -29.13 13.93
C ILE A 283 -28.76 -28.84 13.05
N LYS A 284 -28.49 -29.69 12.05
CA LYS A 284 -27.41 -29.46 11.08
C LYS A 284 -27.62 -28.16 10.28
N SER A 285 -28.84 -27.84 9.88
CA SER A 285 -29.13 -26.57 9.18
C SER A 285 -28.88 -25.36 10.07
N LEU A 286 -29.22 -25.42 11.35
CA LEU A 286 -28.93 -24.34 12.30
C LEU A 286 -27.42 -24.18 12.56
N LEU A 287 -26.68 -25.28 12.64
CA LEU A 287 -25.23 -25.27 12.86
C LEU A 287 -24.43 -24.74 11.66
N ILE A 288 -25.04 -24.66 10.48
CA ILE A 288 -24.42 -24.07 9.29
C ILE A 288 -24.60 -22.54 9.21
N ILE A 289 -25.48 -21.95 10.03
CA ILE A 289 -25.77 -20.50 10.00
C ILE A 289 -24.50 -19.63 10.04
N PRO A 290 -23.47 -19.90 10.88
CA PRO A 290 -22.27 -19.08 10.90
C PRO A 290 -21.56 -18.97 9.55
N PHE A 291 -21.62 -20.02 8.74
CA PHE A 291 -21.03 -20.05 7.41
C PHE A 291 -21.84 -19.25 6.37
N ALA A 292 -23.15 -19.09 6.59
CA ALA A 292 -24.03 -18.36 5.68
C ALA A 292 -24.02 -16.82 5.91
N VAL A 293 -23.57 -16.38 7.09
CA VAL A 293 -23.54 -14.95 7.44
C VAL A 293 -22.23 -14.31 6.91
N PRO A 294 -22.30 -13.15 6.24
CA PRO A 294 -21.09 -12.44 5.81
C PRO A 294 -20.12 -12.21 6.98
N GLN A 295 -18.87 -12.56 6.77
CA GLN A 295 -17.82 -12.54 7.81
C GLN A 295 -17.71 -11.18 8.52
N VAL A 296 -17.82 -10.07 7.79
CA VAL A 296 -17.75 -8.71 8.36
C VAL A 296 -18.86 -8.50 9.41
N ILE A 297 -20.09 -8.93 9.11
CA ILE A 297 -21.22 -8.80 10.05
C ILE A 297 -20.96 -9.66 11.29
N THR A 298 -20.51 -10.89 11.10
CA THR A 298 -20.18 -11.81 12.20
C THR A 298 -19.12 -11.22 13.13
N ILE A 299 -18.05 -10.64 12.58
CA ILE A 299 -16.98 -10.01 13.37
C ILE A 299 -17.53 -8.83 14.20
N LEU A 300 -18.40 -7.99 13.61
CA LEU A 300 -19.01 -6.87 14.33
C LEU A 300 -19.91 -7.35 15.49
N VAL A 301 -20.68 -8.41 15.28
CA VAL A 301 -21.51 -9.02 16.33
C VAL A 301 -20.63 -9.56 17.46
N TRP A 302 -19.58 -10.31 17.14
CA TRP A 302 -18.63 -10.84 18.12
C TRP A 302 -17.94 -9.74 18.92
N ARG A 303 -17.56 -8.63 18.25
CA ARG A 303 -17.01 -7.45 18.91
C ARG A 303 -17.99 -6.86 19.94
N GLY A 304 -19.27 -6.82 19.62
CA GLY A 304 -20.32 -6.41 20.56
C GLY A 304 -20.48 -7.39 21.74
N LEU A 305 -20.57 -8.69 21.44
CA LEU A 305 -20.73 -9.74 22.46
C LEU A 305 -19.55 -9.85 23.43
N MET A 306 -18.32 -9.61 22.93
CA MET A 306 -17.09 -9.64 23.72
C MET A 306 -16.73 -8.29 24.36
N ASN A 307 -17.56 -7.25 24.21
CA ASN A 307 -17.28 -5.95 24.84
C ASN A 307 -17.10 -6.11 26.36
N PRO A 308 -15.97 -5.71 26.97
CA PRO A 308 -15.68 -5.99 28.37
C PRO A 308 -16.65 -5.35 29.37
N LEU A 309 -17.32 -4.26 28.99
CA LEU A 309 -18.24 -3.53 29.85
C LEU A 309 -19.72 -3.90 29.62
N GLN A 310 -20.11 -4.14 28.37
CA GLN A 310 -21.52 -4.29 27.98
C GLN A 310 -21.85 -5.63 27.33
N GLY A 311 -20.84 -6.37 26.87
CA GLY A 311 -21.02 -7.61 26.11
C GLY A 311 -21.59 -8.75 26.96
N VAL A 312 -22.52 -9.53 26.38
CA VAL A 312 -23.16 -10.65 27.05
C VAL A 312 -22.14 -11.72 27.44
N ILE A 313 -21.16 -12.02 26.55
CA ILE A 313 -20.13 -13.03 26.85
C ILE A 313 -19.23 -12.54 27.99
N ALA A 314 -18.77 -11.29 27.96
CA ALA A 314 -17.94 -10.74 29.00
C ALA A 314 -18.66 -10.73 30.37
N LYS A 315 -19.92 -10.28 30.41
CA LYS A 315 -20.74 -10.29 31.63
C LYS A 315 -20.99 -11.72 32.16
N GLY A 316 -21.25 -12.67 31.27
CA GLY A 316 -21.41 -14.07 31.65
C GLY A 316 -20.15 -14.63 32.33
N LEU A 317 -18.96 -14.36 31.72
CA LEU A 317 -17.68 -14.78 32.29
C LEU A 317 -17.37 -14.05 33.60
N GLN A 318 -17.69 -12.76 33.74
CA GLN A 318 -17.55 -12.00 34.99
C GLN A 318 -18.35 -12.63 36.11
N THR A 319 -19.58 -13.03 35.81
CA THR A 319 -20.46 -13.67 36.80
C THR A 319 -19.95 -15.05 37.18
N VAL A 320 -19.62 -15.90 36.23
CA VAL A 320 -19.16 -17.28 36.48
C VAL A 320 -17.84 -17.30 37.27
N PHE A 321 -16.90 -16.42 36.91
CA PHE A 321 -15.57 -16.39 37.53
C PHE A 321 -15.42 -15.33 38.63
N ASN A 322 -16.52 -14.68 39.04
CA ASN A 322 -16.56 -13.65 40.08
C ASN A 322 -15.52 -12.55 39.84
N GLN A 323 -15.44 -12.03 38.60
CA GLN A 323 -14.47 -11.04 38.18
C GLN A 323 -15.09 -9.64 38.03
N PRO A 324 -14.30 -8.55 38.19
CA PRO A 324 -14.82 -7.19 38.09
C PRO A 324 -15.24 -6.84 36.65
N ALA A 325 -16.02 -5.76 36.53
CA ALA A 325 -16.37 -5.19 35.24
C ALA A 325 -15.09 -4.80 34.46
N GLY A 326 -15.10 -5.08 33.15
CA GLY A 326 -13.92 -4.88 32.30
C GLY A 326 -13.08 -6.15 32.08
N TRP A 327 -13.34 -7.23 32.80
CA TRP A 327 -12.72 -8.53 32.59
C TRP A 327 -13.66 -9.44 31.74
N PRO A 328 -13.15 -10.30 30.83
CA PRO A 328 -11.79 -10.31 30.30
C PRO A 328 -11.51 -9.07 29.42
N PRO A 329 -10.28 -8.53 29.43
CA PRO A 329 -9.92 -7.39 28.59
C PRO A 329 -9.66 -7.81 27.13
N PHE A 330 -10.70 -8.32 26.46
CA PHE A 330 -10.61 -8.90 25.09
C PHE A 330 -9.97 -7.99 24.02
N PHE A 331 -9.98 -6.67 24.25
CA PHE A 331 -9.45 -5.71 23.26
C PHE A 331 -8.27 -4.87 23.78
N ALA A 332 -7.87 -5.07 25.04
CA ALA A 332 -6.81 -4.28 25.67
C ALA A 332 -5.56 -5.10 26.00
N ASP A 333 -5.72 -6.39 26.30
CA ASP A 333 -4.61 -7.28 26.63
C ASP A 333 -4.26 -8.19 25.44
N PRO A 334 -2.96 -8.26 25.03
CA PRO A 334 -2.54 -9.05 23.87
C PRO A 334 -2.93 -10.53 23.94
N THR A 335 -2.97 -11.13 25.13
CA THR A 335 -3.34 -12.55 25.30
C THR A 335 -4.83 -12.75 25.05
N TRP A 336 -5.65 -11.88 25.65
CA TRP A 336 -7.12 -11.95 25.47
C TRP A 336 -7.53 -11.62 24.04
N VAL A 337 -6.84 -10.70 23.35
CA VAL A 337 -7.05 -10.45 21.92
C VAL A 337 -6.80 -11.73 21.10
N LYS A 338 -5.71 -12.44 21.38
CA LYS A 338 -5.38 -13.70 20.69
C LYS A 338 -6.43 -14.78 20.93
N ILE A 339 -6.89 -14.92 22.16
CA ILE A 339 -7.96 -15.86 22.52
C ILE A 339 -9.26 -15.50 21.79
N ALA A 340 -9.64 -14.22 21.79
CA ALA A 340 -10.82 -13.75 21.07
C ALA A 340 -10.75 -14.06 19.57
N LEU A 341 -9.61 -13.81 18.93
CA LEU A 341 -9.40 -14.12 17.51
C LEU A 341 -9.56 -15.61 17.22
N ILE A 342 -8.98 -16.49 18.04
CA ILE A 342 -9.13 -17.95 17.88
C ILE A 342 -10.59 -18.37 18.04
N ILE A 343 -11.30 -17.87 19.05
CA ILE A 343 -12.73 -18.21 19.29
C ILE A 343 -13.58 -17.81 18.08
N VAL A 344 -13.40 -16.59 17.58
CA VAL A 344 -14.17 -16.09 16.44
C VAL A 344 -13.84 -16.88 15.17
N ASN A 345 -12.58 -17.20 14.94
CA ASN A 345 -12.17 -17.99 13.78
C ASN A 345 -12.72 -19.42 13.85
N VAL A 346 -12.64 -20.06 15.02
CA VAL A 346 -13.26 -21.39 15.23
C VAL A 346 -14.75 -21.35 14.95
N TRP A 347 -15.46 -20.32 15.42
CA TRP A 347 -16.88 -20.13 15.16
C TRP A 347 -17.21 -20.00 13.66
N LEU A 348 -16.37 -19.31 12.90
CA LEU A 348 -16.56 -19.14 11.46
C LEU A 348 -16.22 -20.41 10.66
N ALA A 349 -15.22 -21.16 11.10
CA ALA A 349 -14.65 -22.27 10.32
C ALA A 349 -15.23 -23.64 10.67
N TYR A 350 -15.75 -23.88 11.89
CA TYR A 350 -16.22 -25.20 12.27
C TYR A 350 -17.32 -25.79 11.36
N PRO A 351 -18.25 -24.99 10.76
CA PRO A 351 -19.30 -25.58 9.92
C PRO A 351 -18.72 -26.20 8.65
N TYR A 352 -17.67 -25.60 8.09
CA TYR A 352 -16.95 -26.17 6.95
C TYR A 352 -16.37 -27.54 7.29
N PHE A 353 -15.67 -27.66 8.41
CA PHE A 353 -15.12 -28.93 8.87
C PHE A 353 -16.20 -29.94 9.27
N MET A 354 -17.32 -29.49 9.81
CA MET A 354 -18.48 -30.35 10.10
C MET A 354 -19.04 -30.97 8.80
N LEU A 355 -19.18 -30.18 7.73
CA LEU A 355 -19.68 -30.68 6.44
C LEU A 355 -18.74 -31.69 5.82
N ILE A 356 -17.44 -31.36 5.75
CA ILE A 356 -16.41 -32.25 5.19
C ILE A 356 -16.31 -33.53 5.99
N SER A 357 -16.26 -33.45 7.32
CA SER A 357 -16.21 -34.63 8.19
C SER A 357 -17.47 -35.47 8.05
N SER A 358 -18.66 -34.85 7.92
CA SER A 358 -19.90 -35.59 7.69
C SER A 358 -19.91 -36.35 6.39
N GLY A 359 -19.35 -35.77 5.30
CA GLY A 359 -19.18 -36.45 4.01
C GLY A 359 -18.19 -37.60 4.09
N ALA A 360 -17.02 -37.37 4.69
CA ALA A 360 -15.99 -38.40 4.86
C ALA A 360 -16.44 -39.58 5.74
N LEU A 361 -17.24 -39.30 6.81
CA LEU A 361 -17.80 -40.35 7.67
C LEU A 361 -18.79 -41.23 6.90
N GLN A 362 -19.56 -40.66 5.96
CA GLN A 362 -20.53 -41.42 5.15
C GLN A 362 -19.83 -42.33 4.11
N ALA A 363 -18.60 -42.03 3.76
CA ALA A 363 -17.82 -42.85 2.82
C ALA A 363 -17.23 -44.11 3.48
N ILE A 364 -17.22 -44.21 4.80
CA ILE A 364 -16.71 -45.39 5.52
C ILE A 364 -17.78 -46.49 5.50
N PRO A 365 -17.52 -47.70 4.92
CA PRO A 365 -18.48 -48.80 4.87
C PRO A 365 -18.95 -49.21 6.28
N THR A 366 -20.26 -49.45 6.42
CA THR A 366 -20.89 -49.90 7.71
C THR A 366 -20.35 -51.24 8.14
N ASP A 367 -20.05 -52.15 7.21
CA ASP A 367 -19.53 -53.48 7.46
C ASP A 367 -18.26 -53.47 8.32
N MET A 368 -17.43 -52.43 8.22
CA MET A 368 -16.24 -52.27 9.03
C MET A 368 -16.57 -52.01 10.53
N TYR A 369 -17.66 -51.31 10.76
CA TYR A 369 -18.15 -51.05 12.15
C TYR A 369 -18.80 -52.30 12.72
N GLU A 370 -19.58 -53.02 11.90
CA GLU A 370 -20.22 -54.27 12.31
C GLU A 370 -19.18 -55.38 12.63
N ALA A 371 -18.14 -55.50 11.81
CA ALA A 371 -17.02 -56.40 12.11
C ALA A 371 -16.33 -56.03 13.41
N ALA A 372 -16.05 -54.73 13.63
CA ALA A 372 -15.43 -54.27 14.85
C ALA A 372 -16.28 -54.49 16.11
N GLU A 373 -17.62 -54.44 15.99
CA GLU A 373 -18.54 -54.75 17.06
C GLU A 373 -18.54 -56.24 17.40
N ILE A 374 -18.48 -57.12 16.39
CA ILE A 374 -18.34 -58.58 16.59
C ILE A 374 -17.01 -58.91 17.31
N ASP A 375 -15.96 -58.18 17.01
CA ASP A 375 -14.64 -58.28 17.68
C ASP A 375 -14.63 -57.68 19.10
N GLY A 376 -15.76 -57.12 19.59
CA GLY A 376 -15.89 -56.53 20.91
C GLY A 376 -15.33 -55.14 21.07
N ALA A 377 -15.08 -54.42 19.95
CA ALA A 377 -14.56 -53.06 19.98
C ALA A 377 -15.62 -52.04 20.44
N GLY A 378 -15.40 -51.41 21.57
CA GLY A 378 -16.28 -50.33 22.06
C GLY A 378 -16.16 -49.04 21.19
N ALA A 379 -17.18 -48.16 21.30
CA ALA A 379 -17.29 -46.95 20.45
C ALA A 379 -16.03 -46.04 20.41
N TRP A 380 -15.35 -45.87 21.53
CA TRP A 380 -14.10 -45.10 21.61
C TRP A 380 -12.94 -45.77 20.84
N TYR A 381 -12.87 -47.11 20.92
CA TYR A 381 -11.84 -47.87 20.19
C TYR A 381 -12.12 -47.81 18.70
N GLN A 382 -13.36 -47.97 18.24
CA GLN A 382 -13.77 -47.81 16.86
C GLN A 382 -13.47 -46.39 16.34
N PHE A 383 -13.77 -45.36 17.13
CA PHE A 383 -13.44 -43.99 16.75
C PHE A 383 -11.96 -43.78 16.57
N ARG A 384 -11.13 -44.21 17.53
CA ARG A 384 -9.67 -43.93 17.49
C ARG A 384 -8.94 -44.81 16.50
N ARG A 385 -9.33 -46.04 16.28
CA ARG A 385 -8.60 -47.00 15.45
C ARG A 385 -9.14 -47.17 14.04
N LEU A 386 -10.41 -46.88 13.85
CA LEU A 386 -11.08 -47.05 12.57
C LEU A 386 -11.50 -45.69 11.99
N THR A 387 -12.38 -44.95 12.68
CA THR A 387 -12.99 -43.73 12.15
C THR A 387 -11.95 -42.62 11.90
N LEU A 388 -11.19 -42.26 12.91
CA LEU A 388 -10.24 -41.13 12.85
C LEU A 388 -9.11 -41.33 11.82
N PRO A 389 -8.45 -42.49 11.72
CA PRO A 389 -7.40 -42.70 10.72
C PRO A 389 -7.94 -42.64 9.29
N LEU A 390 -9.06 -43.31 9.00
CA LEU A 390 -9.67 -43.31 7.66
C LEU A 390 -10.15 -41.90 7.26
N LEU A 391 -10.74 -41.17 8.20
CA LEU A 391 -11.17 -39.79 7.98
C LEU A 391 -9.97 -38.87 7.72
N LEU A 392 -8.87 -39.00 8.46
CA LEU A 392 -7.67 -38.18 8.27
C LEU A 392 -7.02 -38.43 6.90
N VAL A 393 -7.07 -39.64 6.36
CA VAL A 393 -6.61 -39.91 4.98
C VAL A 393 -7.44 -39.12 3.97
N ALA A 394 -8.75 -39.05 4.15
CA ALA A 394 -9.65 -38.34 3.24
C ALA A 394 -9.58 -36.80 3.42
N VAL A 395 -9.47 -36.30 4.64
CA VAL A 395 -9.55 -34.86 4.98
C VAL A 395 -8.15 -34.22 5.11
N GLY A 396 -7.10 -35.01 5.30
CA GLY A 396 -5.72 -34.51 5.51
C GLY A 396 -5.22 -33.49 4.50
N PRO A 397 -5.35 -33.72 3.18
CA PRO A 397 -4.97 -32.74 2.17
C PRO A 397 -5.72 -31.41 2.30
N LEU A 398 -6.99 -31.44 2.69
CA LEU A 398 -7.80 -30.25 2.92
C LEU A 398 -7.35 -29.50 4.18
N LEU A 399 -7.00 -30.21 5.25
CA LEU A 399 -6.44 -29.59 6.46
C LEU A 399 -5.16 -28.82 6.15
N ILE A 400 -4.26 -29.42 5.37
CA ILE A 400 -3.00 -28.79 4.95
C ILE A 400 -3.30 -27.54 4.11
N SER A 401 -4.26 -27.63 3.19
CA SER A 401 -4.66 -26.48 2.35
C SER A 401 -5.23 -25.33 3.16
N VAL A 402 -6.06 -25.62 4.17
CA VAL A 402 -6.64 -24.59 5.05
C VAL A 402 -5.56 -23.99 5.96
N ILE A 403 -4.64 -24.79 6.52
CA ILE A 403 -3.49 -24.25 7.28
C ILE A 403 -2.68 -23.30 6.40
N HIS A 404 -2.44 -23.65 5.15
CA HIS A 404 -1.72 -22.78 4.21
C HIS A 404 -2.47 -21.46 3.98
N SER A 405 -3.79 -21.50 3.81
CA SER A 405 -4.60 -20.28 3.62
C SER A 405 -4.63 -19.37 4.85
N GLU A 406 -4.56 -19.93 6.05
CA GLU A 406 -4.49 -19.15 7.30
C GLU A 406 -3.11 -18.54 7.57
N LEU A 407 -2.07 -19.01 6.86
CA LEU A 407 -0.70 -18.47 6.94
C LEU A 407 -0.46 -17.29 6.00
N GLN A 408 -1.37 -17.04 5.05
CA GLN A 408 -1.31 -15.93 4.10
C GLN A 408 -1.99 -14.67 4.65
#